data_b0d4f09ca07bf8d69d904ce87681fb86
#
_entry.id   b0d4f09ca07bf8d69d904ce87681fb86
#
_cell.length_a   1.000
_cell.length_b   1.000
_cell.length_c   1.000
_cell.angle_alpha   90.00
_cell.angle_beta   90.00
_cell.angle_gamma   90.00
#
_symmetry.space_group_name_H-M   'P 1'
#
loop_
_entity.id
_entity.type
_entity.pdbx_description
1 polymer ?
#
loop_
_entity_poly.entity_id
_entity_poly.type
_entity_poly.pdbx_seq_one_letter_code
_entity_poly.pdbx_strand_id
1 'polypeptide(L)'
;TTEEGLVLKFHDEFNGTGEPDWNVWRWEEGFQRNQELQWYQKENAICKDGALIITGKEERVKNTNYEAGSSDWKKNREYAEYTSSCLITKDYRFRKGRMLVRAKIPTAMGAWPAIWTTGGSTDSWCWEWPLGGEIDLLEYYLVNGKPSVHANVCWGSDTRWNGKWQSYNRPVAEFIAKDKDWGKKYHIWRMDWCLDEDENTLRLY
;
A
#
# COMPACT_ATOMS: atom_id res chain seq x y z
N THR A 1 -2.86 21.23 -8.76
CA THR A 1 -4.07 21.87 -9.30
C THR A 1 -5.21 21.65 -8.33
N THR A 2 -5.84 22.73 -7.87
CA THR A 2 -7.06 22.68 -7.06
C THR A 2 -8.24 22.44 -8.01
N GLU A 3 -8.99 21.38 -7.78
CA GLU A 3 -10.31 21.25 -8.37
C GLU A 3 -11.30 22.13 -7.61
N GLU A 4 -12.36 22.59 -8.27
CA GLU A 4 -13.35 23.47 -7.68
C GLU A 4 -13.93 22.89 -6.38
N GLY A 5 -13.87 23.64 -5.30
CA GLY A 5 -14.32 23.22 -3.97
C GLY A 5 -13.32 22.37 -3.16
N LEU A 6 -12.17 21.98 -3.71
CA LEU A 6 -11.15 21.22 -3.00
C LEU A 6 -9.92 22.07 -2.69
N VAL A 7 -9.37 21.91 -1.49
CA VAL A 7 -8.13 22.56 -1.05
C VAL A 7 -7.04 21.50 -0.90
N LEU A 8 -5.90 21.71 -1.57
CA LEU A 8 -4.74 20.83 -1.45
C LEU A 8 -4.23 20.85 0.01
N LYS A 9 -4.18 19.67 0.62
CA LYS A 9 -3.76 19.47 2.01
C LYS A 9 -2.41 18.78 2.13
N PHE A 10 -2.12 17.88 1.23
CA PHE A 10 -0.88 17.11 1.22
C PHE A 10 -0.51 16.79 -0.23
N HIS A 11 0.76 16.87 -0.54
CA HIS A 11 1.32 16.34 -1.78
C HIS A 11 2.80 15.99 -1.60
N ASP A 12 3.26 15.05 -2.40
CA ASP A 12 4.67 14.80 -2.63
C ASP A 12 4.84 14.42 -4.11
N GLU A 13 5.63 15.19 -4.81
CA GLU A 13 5.91 14.99 -6.24
C GLU A 13 7.20 14.18 -6.46
N PHE A 14 7.88 13.79 -5.37
CA PHE A 14 9.12 13.01 -5.38
C PHE A 14 10.20 13.60 -6.31
N ASN A 15 10.30 14.92 -6.35
CA ASN A 15 11.24 15.65 -7.22
C ASN A 15 12.71 15.57 -6.75
N GLY A 16 12.96 15.00 -5.57
CA GLY A 16 14.29 14.78 -5.04
C GLY A 16 15.09 13.73 -5.82
N THR A 17 16.34 13.56 -5.44
CA THR A 17 17.21 12.48 -5.94
C THR A 17 17.82 11.77 -4.74
N GLY A 18 17.74 10.44 -4.74
CA GLY A 18 18.22 9.62 -3.65
C GLY A 18 17.11 9.23 -2.67
N GLU A 19 17.33 9.42 -1.38
CA GLU A 19 16.34 9.02 -0.37
C GLU A 19 15.07 9.87 -0.44
N PRO A 20 13.87 9.30 -0.18
CA PRO A 20 12.65 10.06 0.08
C PRO A 20 12.83 11.02 1.26
N ASP A 21 11.98 12.03 1.37
CA ASP A 21 11.99 12.92 2.54
C ASP A 21 11.48 12.19 3.79
N TRP A 22 12.42 11.74 4.61
CA TRP A 22 12.11 11.04 5.86
C TRP A 22 11.51 11.95 6.96
N ASN A 23 11.32 13.22 6.73
CA ASN A 23 10.47 14.06 7.59
C ASN A 23 8.99 13.89 7.27
N VAL A 24 8.67 13.55 6.02
CA VAL A 24 7.31 13.31 5.53
C VAL A 24 6.93 11.84 5.64
N TRP A 25 7.87 10.97 5.32
CA TRP A 25 7.67 9.53 5.27
C TRP A 25 8.43 8.81 6.39
N ARG A 26 7.94 7.64 6.76
CA ARG A 26 8.68 6.60 7.47
C ARG A 26 8.54 5.30 6.68
N TRP A 27 9.39 4.35 6.98
CA TRP A 27 9.34 3.02 6.36
C TRP A 27 9.00 1.97 7.41
N GLU A 28 8.50 0.83 6.95
CA GLU A 28 8.47 -0.40 7.73
C GLU A 28 9.80 -1.13 7.58
N GLU A 29 10.21 -1.82 8.63
CA GLU A 29 11.44 -2.61 8.64
C GLU A 29 11.15 -4.06 9.02
N GLY A 30 11.73 -4.98 8.28
CA GLY A 30 11.63 -6.40 8.56
C GLY A 30 10.41 -7.10 7.97
N PHE A 31 10.14 -8.29 8.48
CA PHE A 31 8.92 -9.02 8.16
C PHE A 31 7.74 -8.42 8.90
N GLN A 32 6.68 -8.02 8.19
CA GLN A 32 5.59 -7.25 8.78
C GLN A 32 4.27 -8.01 8.91
N ARG A 33 3.75 -8.60 7.84
CA ARG A 33 2.41 -9.20 7.80
C ARG A 33 2.32 -10.40 6.85
N ASN A 34 1.23 -11.14 6.91
CA ASN A 34 0.81 -12.15 5.92
C ASN A 34 1.83 -13.26 5.62
N GLN A 35 2.84 -13.46 6.47
CA GLN A 35 3.96 -14.37 6.23
C GLN A 35 4.67 -14.12 4.89
N GLU A 36 4.67 -12.87 4.45
CA GLU A 36 5.34 -12.42 3.23
C GLU A 36 6.82 -12.76 3.24
N LEU A 37 7.40 -12.89 2.05
CA LEU A 37 8.79 -13.35 1.91
C LEU A 37 9.81 -12.22 2.00
N GLN A 38 9.40 -10.98 1.66
CA GLN A 38 10.31 -9.84 1.63
C GLN A 38 10.57 -9.27 3.01
N TRP A 39 11.81 -8.86 3.20
CA TRP A 39 12.24 -7.94 4.25
C TRP A 39 12.06 -6.52 3.77
N TYR A 40 11.29 -5.71 4.49
CA TYR A 40 11.18 -4.29 4.21
C TYR A 40 12.39 -3.53 4.73
N GLN A 41 12.90 -2.62 3.92
CA GLN A 41 14.01 -1.73 4.26
C GLN A 41 13.95 -0.45 3.42
N LYS A 42 14.55 0.63 3.94
CA LYS A 42 14.51 1.95 3.29
C LYS A 42 15.30 2.01 1.97
N GLU A 43 16.34 1.21 1.84
CA GLU A 43 17.25 1.17 0.69
C GLU A 43 16.57 0.73 -0.61
N ASN A 44 15.37 0.15 -0.50
CA ASN A 44 14.56 -0.25 -1.64
C ASN A 44 13.63 0.87 -2.16
N ALA A 45 13.66 2.07 -1.54
CA ALA A 45 12.90 3.24 -1.94
C ALA A 45 13.81 4.40 -2.28
N ILE A 46 13.75 4.88 -3.53
CA ILE A 46 14.54 6.03 -4.00
C ILE A 46 13.68 7.00 -4.79
N CYS A 47 14.00 8.28 -4.71
CA CYS A 47 13.48 9.32 -5.60
C CYS A 47 14.43 9.48 -6.79
N LYS A 48 13.89 9.40 -7.98
CA LYS A 48 14.63 9.60 -9.23
C LYS A 48 13.69 10.01 -10.35
N ASP A 49 14.12 10.97 -11.15
CA ASP A 49 13.41 11.45 -12.35
C ASP A 49 11.96 11.86 -12.08
N GLY A 50 11.70 12.49 -10.91
CA GLY A 50 10.36 12.94 -10.50
C GLY A 50 9.42 11.81 -10.11
N ALA A 51 9.96 10.71 -9.59
CA ALA A 51 9.19 9.59 -9.11
C ALA A 51 9.81 8.93 -7.87
N LEU A 52 8.97 8.42 -6.99
CA LEU A 52 9.36 7.42 -6.00
C LEU A 52 9.42 6.06 -6.69
N ILE A 53 10.55 5.40 -6.58
CA ILE A 53 10.78 4.04 -7.09
C ILE A 53 10.94 3.10 -5.91
N ILE A 54 10.00 2.19 -5.76
CA ILE A 54 10.08 1.08 -4.80
C ILE A 54 10.47 -0.17 -5.58
N THR A 55 11.57 -0.81 -5.18
CA THR A 55 12.13 -1.97 -5.88
C THR A 55 12.03 -3.22 -5.02
N GLY A 56 11.31 -4.23 -5.50
CA GLY A 56 11.45 -5.60 -4.99
C GLY A 56 12.71 -6.24 -5.59
N LYS A 57 13.55 -6.86 -4.77
CA LYS A 57 14.80 -7.50 -5.18
C LYS A 57 14.89 -8.92 -4.64
N GLU A 58 15.47 -9.82 -5.42
CA GLU A 58 16.03 -11.05 -4.90
C GLU A 58 17.40 -10.71 -4.30
N GLU A 59 17.43 -10.63 -2.99
CA GLU A 59 18.58 -10.15 -2.22
C GLU A 59 18.53 -10.76 -0.83
N ARG A 60 19.62 -11.41 -0.45
CA ARG A 60 19.71 -12.06 0.85
C ARG A 60 20.16 -11.08 1.92
N VAL A 61 19.32 -10.88 2.92
CA VAL A 61 19.61 -10.01 4.08
C VAL A 61 19.39 -10.77 5.38
N LYS A 62 20.18 -10.41 6.40
CA LYS A 62 20.07 -11.03 7.72
C LYS A 62 18.83 -10.49 8.45
N ASN A 63 18.03 -11.40 9.00
CA ASN A 63 16.97 -11.03 9.93
C ASN A 63 17.56 -10.65 11.28
N THR A 64 17.55 -9.37 11.61
CA THR A 64 18.08 -8.86 12.87
C THR A 64 17.28 -9.30 14.10
N ASN A 65 16.05 -9.80 13.88
CA ASN A 65 15.16 -10.29 14.93
C ASN A 65 15.15 -11.82 15.03
N TYR A 66 16.09 -12.51 14.37
CA TYR A 66 16.14 -13.97 14.35
C TYR A 66 16.33 -14.55 15.76
N GLU A 67 15.49 -15.53 16.08
CA GLU A 67 15.56 -16.31 17.32
C GLU A 67 15.45 -17.80 16.94
N ALA A 68 16.52 -18.57 17.18
CA ALA A 68 16.54 -19.99 16.87
C ALA A 68 15.45 -20.74 17.64
N GLY A 69 14.63 -21.53 16.91
CA GLY A 69 13.52 -22.29 17.50
C GLY A 69 12.25 -21.46 17.80
N SER A 70 12.21 -20.19 17.43
CA SER A 70 11.02 -19.36 17.60
C SER A 70 9.84 -19.89 16.76
N SER A 71 8.66 -19.91 17.34
CA SER A 71 7.39 -20.15 16.62
C SER A 71 6.85 -18.90 15.91
N ASP A 72 7.40 -17.74 16.20
CA ASP A 72 7.06 -16.49 15.51
C ASP A 72 7.67 -16.49 14.11
N TRP A 73 6.82 -16.48 13.09
CA TRP A 73 7.25 -16.50 11.70
C TRP A 73 8.14 -15.29 11.30
N LYS A 74 8.06 -14.18 12.03
CA LYS A 74 8.92 -13.00 11.84
C LYS A 74 10.34 -13.22 12.34
N LYS A 75 10.53 -14.22 13.20
CA LYS A 75 11.79 -14.49 13.91
C LYS A 75 12.42 -15.83 13.59
N ASN A 76 11.68 -16.78 13.01
CA ASN A 76 12.12 -18.14 12.79
C ASN A 76 13.01 -18.35 11.55
N ARG A 77 13.15 -17.35 10.71
CA ARG A 77 14.03 -17.35 9.54
C ARG A 77 15.26 -16.49 9.82
N GLU A 78 16.43 -17.06 9.70
CA GLU A 78 17.70 -16.34 9.92
C GLU A 78 17.97 -15.30 8.83
N TYR A 79 17.50 -15.55 7.62
CA TYR A 79 17.65 -14.66 6.47
C TYR A 79 16.30 -14.47 5.77
N ALA A 80 16.16 -13.31 5.15
CA ALA A 80 15.21 -13.09 4.06
C ALA A 80 15.95 -13.22 2.73
N GLU A 81 15.28 -13.75 1.72
CA GLU A 81 15.85 -13.92 0.37
C GLU A 81 15.31 -12.86 -0.61
N TYR A 82 14.39 -12.02 -0.14
CA TYR A 82 13.81 -10.92 -0.90
C TYR A 82 13.75 -9.67 -0.05
N THR A 83 13.94 -8.51 -0.69
CA THR A 83 13.78 -7.21 -0.06
C THR A 83 12.78 -6.35 -0.82
N SER A 84 12.15 -5.41 -0.14
CA SER A 84 11.26 -4.41 -0.71
C SER A 84 11.20 -3.18 0.21
N SER A 85 10.30 -2.25 -0.06
CA SER A 85 10.02 -1.14 0.84
C SER A 85 8.52 -0.89 0.97
N CYS A 86 8.11 -0.43 2.13
CA CYS A 86 6.77 0.07 2.41
C CYS A 86 6.89 1.42 3.11
N LEU A 87 6.38 2.47 2.49
CA LEU A 87 6.42 3.82 3.01
C LEU A 87 5.07 4.20 3.61
N ILE A 88 5.11 4.90 4.72
CA ILE A 88 3.93 5.37 5.45
C ILE A 88 4.09 6.86 5.72
N THR A 89 3.04 7.66 5.51
CA THR A 89 3.05 9.07 5.91
C THR A 89 3.26 9.19 7.42
N LYS A 90 4.16 10.06 7.84
CA LYS A 90 4.58 10.17 9.23
C LYS A 90 3.50 10.80 10.11
N ASP A 91 3.04 11.97 9.73
CA ASP A 91 2.11 12.76 10.55
C ASP A 91 0.82 13.14 9.83
N TYR A 92 0.75 12.90 8.52
CA TYR A 92 -0.45 13.25 7.76
C TYR A 92 -1.58 12.26 7.99
N ARG A 93 -2.75 12.79 8.30
CA ARG A 93 -4.00 12.06 8.49
C ARG A 93 -5.13 12.79 7.79
N PHE A 94 -6.10 12.06 7.25
CA PHE A 94 -7.31 12.65 6.70
C PHE A 94 -8.55 11.80 7.02
N ARG A 95 -9.72 12.40 6.97
CA ARG A 95 -11.01 11.76 7.27
C ARG A 95 -11.96 11.79 6.10
N LYS A 96 -11.80 12.77 5.21
CA LYS A 96 -12.59 12.92 3.98
C LYS A 96 -11.78 13.71 2.96
N GLY A 97 -12.14 13.55 1.71
CA GLY A 97 -11.48 14.27 0.63
C GLY A 97 -11.16 13.37 -0.57
N ARG A 98 -10.35 13.90 -1.45
CA ARG A 98 -9.85 13.20 -2.62
C ARG A 98 -8.37 12.86 -2.44
N MET A 99 -8.03 11.60 -2.68
CA MET A 99 -6.65 11.16 -2.82
C MET A 99 -6.40 10.77 -4.28
N LEU A 100 -5.33 11.30 -4.84
CA LEU A 100 -4.87 10.94 -6.18
C LEU A 100 -3.43 10.44 -6.07
N VAL A 101 -3.19 9.25 -6.62
CA VAL A 101 -1.84 8.70 -6.74
C VAL A 101 -1.58 8.35 -8.19
N ARG A 102 -0.57 8.98 -8.79
CA ARG A 102 -0.11 8.63 -10.12
C ARG A 102 0.97 7.57 -10.01
N ALA A 103 0.65 6.34 -10.35
CA ALA A 103 1.56 5.21 -10.19
C ALA A 103 1.56 4.28 -11.41
N LYS A 104 2.71 3.66 -11.64
CA LYS A 104 2.90 2.48 -12.49
C LYS A 104 3.25 1.32 -11.58
N ILE A 105 2.48 0.25 -11.64
CA ILE A 105 2.65 -0.91 -10.76
C ILE A 105 3.40 -2.05 -11.47
N PRO A 106 4.23 -2.82 -10.76
CA PRO A 106 4.77 -4.06 -11.29
C PRO A 106 3.66 -5.10 -11.42
N THR A 107 3.67 -5.85 -12.53
CA THR A 107 2.71 -6.92 -12.82
C THR A 107 3.37 -8.28 -12.96
N ALA A 108 4.59 -8.42 -12.44
CA ALA A 108 5.31 -9.69 -12.42
C ALA A 108 4.63 -10.69 -11.47
N MET A 109 4.82 -11.96 -11.75
CA MET A 109 4.35 -13.03 -10.86
C MET A 109 5.01 -12.89 -9.47
N GLY A 110 4.21 -12.98 -8.41
CA GLY A 110 4.67 -12.82 -7.03
C GLY A 110 4.77 -11.36 -6.57
N ALA A 111 4.61 -10.37 -7.46
CA ALA A 111 4.51 -8.98 -7.04
C ALA A 111 3.16 -8.72 -6.34
N TRP A 112 3.20 -7.90 -5.29
CA TRP A 112 2.02 -7.43 -4.56
C TRP A 112 2.17 -5.93 -4.24
N PRO A 113 2.14 -5.06 -5.25
CA PRO A 113 2.09 -3.63 -5.01
C PRO A 113 0.76 -3.22 -4.42
N ALA A 114 0.79 -2.27 -3.49
CA ALA A 114 -0.40 -1.74 -2.85
C ALA A 114 -0.31 -0.22 -2.64
N ILE A 115 -1.46 0.45 -2.75
CA ILE A 115 -1.70 1.83 -2.34
C ILE A 115 -2.92 1.78 -1.42
N TRP A 116 -2.71 2.04 -0.15
CA TRP A 116 -3.73 1.79 0.85
C TRP A 116 -3.65 2.75 2.03
N THR A 117 -4.70 2.78 2.81
CA THR A 117 -4.80 3.55 4.05
C THR A 117 -5.30 2.67 5.17
N THR A 118 -4.87 2.94 6.38
CA THR A 118 -5.36 2.25 7.57
C THR A 118 -5.65 3.26 8.67
N GLY A 119 -6.53 2.90 9.60
CA GLY A 119 -6.84 3.73 10.74
C GLY A 119 -5.60 4.07 11.55
N GLY A 120 -5.46 5.32 11.89
CA GLY A 120 -4.20 5.94 12.29
C GLY A 120 -4.12 6.39 13.73
N SER A 121 -4.59 5.66 14.72
CA SER A 121 -4.27 5.97 16.11
C SER A 121 -3.74 4.75 16.84
N THR A 122 -2.70 4.94 17.61
CA THR A 122 -2.10 3.92 18.45
C THR A 122 -2.60 3.98 19.90
N ASP A 123 -3.42 4.97 20.23
CA ASP A 123 -3.71 5.32 21.63
C ASP A 123 -4.97 4.67 22.18
N SER A 124 -5.69 3.92 21.34
CA SER A 124 -6.93 3.26 21.75
C SER A 124 -7.13 1.95 20.98
N TRP A 125 -7.53 0.91 21.67
CA TRP A 125 -7.82 -0.41 21.09
C TRP A 125 -8.87 -0.37 19.95
N CYS A 126 -9.78 0.61 19.96
CA CYS A 126 -10.80 0.79 18.92
C CYS A 126 -10.20 1.27 17.58
N TRP A 127 -8.94 1.68 17.57
CA TRP A 127 -8.22 2.05 16.37
C TRP A 127 -7.21 0.99 15.90
N GLU A 128 -7.10 -0.12 16.64
CA GLU A 128 -6.33 -1.27 16.18
C GLU A 128 -6.98 -1.85 14.91
N TRP A 129 -6.13 -2.37 14.03
CA TRP A 129 -6.64 -3.13 12.88
C TRP A 129 -7.41 -4.37 13.36
N PRO A 130 -8.57 -4.71 12.77
CA PRO A 130 -9.28 -4.01 11.67
C PRO A 130 -10.30 -2.95 12.15
N LEU A 131 -10.39 -2.64 13.43
CA LEU A 131 -11.38 -1.72 13.99
C LEU A 131 -11.17 -0.28 13.50
N GLY A 132 -9.92 0.12 13.27
CA GLY A 132 -9.58 1.41 12.67
C GLY A 132 -9.92 1.52 11.18
N GLY A 133 -10.27 0.43 10.55
CA GLY A 133 -10.56 0.34 9.13
C GLY A 133 -9.32 0.29 8.24
N GLU A 134 -9.51 -0.19 7.01
CA GLU A 134 -8.51 -0.20 5.95
C GLU A 134 -9.21 0.07 4.62
N ILE A 135 -8.60 0.85 3.76
CA ILE A 135 -9.07 1.09 2.41
C ILE A 135 -7.88 0.87 1.47
N ASP A 136 -8.01 -0.16 0.63
CA ASP A 136 -7.04 -0.44 -0.42
C ASP A 136 -7.51 0.23 -1.69
N LEU A 137 -6.91 1.36 -2.02
CA LEU A 137 -7.17 2.06 -3.27
C LEU A 137 -6.74 1.22 -4.45
N LEU A 138 -5.65 0.49 -4.27
CA LEU A 138 -5.08 -0.43 -5.24
C LEU A 138 -4.35 -1.54 -4.51
N GLU A 139 -4.62 -2.76 -4.91
CA GLU A 139 -3.73 -3.89 -4.75
C GLU A 139 -3.62 -4.67 -6.07
N TYR A 140 -2.52 -5.36 -6.28
CA TYR A 140 -2.36 -6.29 -7.39
C TYR A 140 -1.85 -7.62 -6.87
N TYR A 141 -2.59 -8.68 -7.16
CA TYR A 141 -2.18 -10.06 -6.92
C TYR A 141 -2.99 -11.05 -7.78
N LEU A 142 -2.70 -12.33 -7.64
CA LEU A 142 -3.37 -13.38 -8.42
C LEU A 142 -4.66 -13.84 -7.74
N VAL A 143 -5.76 -13.85 -8.49
CA VAL A 143 -7.02 -14.50 -8.08
C VAL A 143 -7.23 -15.73 -8.96
N ASN A 144 -7.26 -16.91 -8.36
CA ASN A 144 -7.38 -18.17 -9.10
C ASN A 144 -6.37 -18.29 -10.25
N GLY A 145 -5.13 -17.86 -9.98
CA GLY A 145 -4.04 -17.86 -10.97
C GLY A 145 -4.12 -16.74 -12.02
N LYS A 146 -5.08 -15.82 -11.94
CA LYS A 146 -5.23 -14.71 -12.88
C LYS A 146 -4.77 -13.40 -12.24
N PRO A 147 -3.84 -12.67 -12.89
CA PRO A 147 -3.46 -11.33 -12.45
C PRO A 147 -4.67 -10.41 -12.37
N SER A 148 -4.87 -9.79 -11.22
CA SER A 148 -6.04 -8.94 -10.97
C SER A 148 -5.66 -7.70 -10.17
N VAL A 149 -6.31 -6.59 -10.48
CA VAL A 149 -6.31 -5.37 -9.67
C VAL A 149 -7.49 -5.43 -8.72
N HIS A 150 -7.25 -5.06 -7.48
CA HIS A 150 -8.22 -5.08 -6.40
C HIS A 150 -8.41 -3.70 -5.82
N ALA A 151 -9.62 -3.44 -5.35
CA ALA A 151 -9.98 -2.34 -4.46
C ALA A 151 -10.78 -2.94 -3.30
N ASN A 152 -10.34 -2.70 -2.07
CA ASN A 152 -10.93 -3.34 -0.91
C ASN A 152 -11.25 -2.33 0.18
N VAL A 153 -12.22 -2.68 1.01
CA VAL A 153 -12.52 -1.99 2.25
C VAL A 153 -12.62 -3.03 3.35
N CYS A 154 -11.93 -2.80 4.46
CA CYS A 154 -12.00 -3.63 5.65
C CYS A 154 -12.47 -2.82 6.84
N TRP A 155 -13.29 -3.43 7.68
CA TRP A 155 -13.72 -2.85 8.95
C TRP A 155 -13.83 -3.92 10.04
N GLY A 156 -13.90 -3.50 11.27
CA GLY A 156 -13.97 -4.40 12.41
C GLY A 156 -15.24 -5.22 12.47
N SER A 157 -15.17 -6.35 13.16
CA SER A 157 -16.31 -7.17 13.56
C SER A 157 -16.41 -7.21 15.08
N ASP A 158 -17.39 -7.97 15.60
CA ASP A 158 -17.57 -8.20 17.04
C ASP A 158 -16.45 -9.09 17.63
N THR A 159 -15.63 -9.67 16.78
CA THR A 159 -14.50 -10.51 17.19
C THR A 159 -13.18 -9.77 16.90
N ARG A 160 -12.37 -9.59 17.95
CA ARG A 160 -11.05 -8.95 17.82
C ARG A 160 -10.21 -9.63 16.74
N TRP A 161 -9.51 -8.85 15.94
CA TRP A 161 -8.66 -9.30 14.80
C TRP A 161 -9.41 -9.98 13.65
N ASN A 162 -10.74 -9.98 13.67
CA ASN A 162 -11.55 -10.52 12.58
C ASN A 162 -12.18 -9.36 11.80
N GLY A 163 -11.63 -9.04 10.64
CA GLY A 163 -12.13 -8.01 9.75
C GLY A 163 -13.27 -8.50 8.87
N LYS A 164 -14.23 -7.62 8.61
CA LYS A 164 -15.19 -7.77 7.52
C LYS A 164 -14.67 -7.07 6.30
N TRP A 165 -14.80 -7.71 5.13
CA TRP A 165 -14.25 -7.23 3.89
C TRP A 165 -15.32 -7.04 2.83
N GLN A 166 -15.19 -5.96 2.08
CA GLN A 166 -15.83 -5.79 0.78
C GLN A 166 -14.74 -5.59 -0.27
N SER A 167 -14.71 -6.47 -1.25
CA SER A 167 -13.67 -6.47 -2.28
C SER A 167 -14.28 -6.38 -3.66
N TYR A 168 -13.62 -5.62 -4.52
CA TYR A 168 -13.87 -5.58 -5.94
C TYR A 168 -12.57 -5.87 -6.68
N ASN A 169 -12.63 -6.71 -7.69
CA ASN A 169 -11.45 -7.02 -8.49
C ASN A 169 -11.74 -7.03 -9.99
N ARG A 170 -10.70 -6.73 -10.76
CA ARG A 170 -10.72 -6.83 -12.22
C ARG A 170 -9.48 -7.55 -12.74
N PRO A 171 -9.65 -8.54 -13.63
CA PRO A 171 -8.53 -9.15 -14.31
C PRO A 171 -7.72 -8.12 -15.11
N VAL A 172 -6.40 -8.16 -15.00
CA VAL A 172 -5.51 -7.25 -15.76
C VAL A 172 -5.69 -7.42 -17.27
N ALA A 173 -6.11 -8.59 -17.72
CA ALA A 173 -6.42 -8.85 -19.13
C ALA A 173 -7.47 -7.89 -19.71
N GLU A 174 -8.42 -7.39 -18.89
CA GLU A 174 -9.43 -6.42 -19.35
C GLU A 174 -8.82 -5.04 -19.65
N PHE A 175 -7.79 -4.66 -18.89
CA PHE A 175 -7.06 -3.41 -19.14
C PHE A 175 -6.14 -3.54 -20.34
N ILE A 176 -5.42 -4.67 -20.45
CA ILE A 176 -4.54 -4.97 -21.59
C ILE A 176 -5.33 -5.07 -22.90
N ALA A 177 -6.57 -5.57 -22.89
CA ALA A 177 -7.43 -5.61 -24.05
C ALA A 177 -7.77 -4.21 -24.62
N LYS A 178 -7.79 -3.19 -23.74
CA LYS A 178 -8.02 -1.79 -24.12
C LYS A 178 -6.72 -1.07 -24.48
N ASP A 179 -5.64 -1.40 -23.81
CA ASP A 179 -4.32 -0.83 -24.01
C ASP A 179 -3.25 -1.90 -23.74
N LYS A 180 -2.65 -2.43 -24.79
CA LYS A 180 -1.60 -3.49 -24.71
C LYS A 180 -0.38 -3.11 -23.87
N ASP A 181 -0.14 -1.81 -23.71
CA ASP A 181 0.98 -1.28 -22.94
C ASP A 181 0.56 -0.78 -21.55
N TRP A 182 -0.65 -1.14 -21.09
CA TRP A 182 -1.20 -0.69 -19.82
C TRP A 182 -0.21 -0.85 -18.65
N GLY A 183 0.38 -2.02 -18.47
CA GLY A 183 1.34 -2.28 -17.37
C GLY A 183 2.67 -1.51 -17.47
N LYS A 184 2.95 -0.84 -18.60
CA LYS A 184 4.14 -0.01 -18.79
C LYS A 184 3.90 1.48 -18.54
N LYS A 185 2.65 1.87 -18.31
CA LYS A 185 2.22 3.26 -18.19
C LYS A 185 1.91 3.62 -16.75
N TYR A 186 1.98 4.91 -16.46
CA TYR A 186 1.44 5.47 -15.23
C TYR A 186 -0.07 5.65 -15.38
N HIS A 187 -0.78 5.28 -14.32
CA HIS A 187 -2.22 5.47 -14.17
C HIS A 187 -2.51 6.34 -12.96
N ILE A 188 -3.65 7.01 -12.95
CA ILE A 188 -4.11 7.75 -11.78
C ILE A 188 -5.09 6.85 -11.03
N TRP A 189 -4.74 6.56 -9.79
CA TRP A 189 -5.58 5.85 -8.84
C TRP A 189 -6.24 6.89 -7.95
N ARG A 190 -7.56 6.86 -7.88
CA ARG A 190 -8.33 7.89 -7.20
C ARG A 190 -9.26 7.30 -6.15
N MET A 191 -9.27 7.93 -4.99
CA MET A 191 -10.25 7.71 -3.95
C MET A 191 -10.99 9.02 -3.68
N ASP A 192 -12.31 8.98 -3.73
CA ASP A 192 -13.20 10.01 -3.24
C ASP A 192 -13.92 9.49 -1.99
N TRP A 193 -13.69 10.11 -0.86
CA TRP A 193 -14.26 9.73 0.42
C TRP A 193 -15.09 10.87 0.99
N CYS A 194 -16.39 10.63 1.16
CA CYS A 194 -17.36 11.61 1.68
C CYS A 194 -17.29 12.97 0.96
N LEU A 195 -17.21 12.97 -0.38
CA LEU A 195 -17.20 14.19 -1.20
C LEU A 195 -18.58 14.58 -1.70
N ASP A 196 -19.57 13.69 -1.60
CA ASP A 196 -20.94 13.97 -2.00
C ASP A 196 -21.73 14.60 -0.84
N GLU A 197 -22.92 15.09 -1.14
CA GLU A 197 -23.90 15.55 -0.15
C GLU A 197 -24.27 14.44 0.85
N ASP A 198 -24.23 13.18 0.39
CA ASP A 198 -24.28 11.99 1.27
C ASP A 198 -22.87 11.71 1.82
N GLU A 199 -22.63 12.13 3.07
CA GLU A 199 -21.32 12.03 3.75
C GLU A 199 -20.85 10.59 4.03
N ASN A 200 -21.55 9.57 3.52
CA ASN A 200 -21.22 8.16 3.76
C ASN A 200 -20.71 7.43 2.51
N THR A 201 -20.27 8.14 1.49
CA THR A 201 -19.82 7.52 0.24
C THR A 201 -18.31 7.36 0.19
N LEU A 202 -17.87 6.22 -0.37
CA LEU A 202 -16.49 5.95 -0.76
C LEU A 202 -16.48 5.42 -2.20
N ARG A 203 -15.71 6.06 -3.08
CA ARG A 203 -15.53 5.62 -4.46
C ARG A 203 -14.05 5.45 -4.78
N LEU A 204 -13.71 4.33 -5.41
CA LEU A 204 -12.36 3.99 -5.86
C LEU A 204 -12.38 3.87 -7.39
N TYR A 205 -11.40 4.51 -8.06
CA TYR A 205 -11.32 4.61 -9.53
C TYR A 205 -9.94 4.22 -10.04
#